data_78909633d01ce5775df7896915e217f0
#
_entry.id   78909633d01ce5775df7896915e217f0
#
_cell.length_a   1.000
_cell.length_b   1.000
_cell.length_c   1.000
_cell.angle_alpha   90.00
_cell.angle_beta   90.00
_cell.angle_gamma   90.00
#
_symmetry.space_group_name_H-M   'P 1'
#
loop_
_entity.id
_entity.type
_entity.pdbx_description
1 polymer ?
#
loop_
_entity_poly.entity_id
_entity_poly.type
_entity_poly.pdbx_seq_one_letter_code
_entity_poly.pdbx_strand_id
1 'polypeptide(L)' 'MITRLRIEGMSCQHCVRAVFTSLTPVPGITSADVSIGAAVIEHDGRATIEVLRDAIAESGYRVTVADEERRRLPIV' A
#
# COMPACT_ATOMS: atom_id res chain seq x y z
N MET A 1 -4.82 5.16 -10.07
CA MET A 1 -4.78 5.82 -8.77
C MET A 1 -3.60 5.29 -7.98
N ILE A 2 -2.99 6.16 -7.23
CA ILE A 2 -1.81 5.81 -6.44
C ILE A 2 -2.07 6.12 -4.98
N THR A 3 -1.83 5.16 -4.12
CA THR A 3 -1.99 5.32 -2.69
C THR A 3 -0.64 5.15 -2.02
N ARG A 4 -0.25 6.13 -1.23
CA ARG A 4 0.99 6.05 -0.49
C ARG A 4 0.67 5.82 0.97
N LEU A 5 1.36 4.87 1.55
CA LEU A 5 1.10 4.48 2.93
C LEU A 5 2.39 4.54 3.72
N ARG A 6 2.27 5.01 4.97
CA ARG A 6 3.36 4.93 5.90
C ARG A 6 3.04 3.82 6.85
N ILE A 7 3.98 2.91 7.04
CA ILE A 7 3.74 1.71 7.82
C ILE A 7 4.68 1.69 9.00
N GLU A 8 4.10 1.47 10.18
CA GLU A 8 4.87 1.43 11.39
C GLU A 8 5.21 0.00 11.75
N GLY A 9 6.36 -0.22 12.31
CA GLY A 9 6.76 -1.55 12.74
C GLY A 9 7.62 -2.31 11.76
N MET A 10 7.85 -1.74 10.56
CA MET A 10 8.70 -2.41 9.60
C MET A 10 10.13 -2.05 9.86
N SER A 11 10.96 -3.04 10.11
CA SER A 11 12.36 -2.77 10.40
C SER A 11 13.31 -3.63 9.60
N CYS A 12 12.82 -4.52 8.75
CA CYS A 12 13.72 -5.35 7.96
C CYS A 12 13.04 -5.78 6.68
N GLN A 13 13.79 -6.45 5.82
CA GLN A 13 13.27 -6.86 4.55
C GLN A 13 12.21 -7.92 4.62
N HIS A 14 12.21 -8.70 5.68
CA HIS A 14 11.16 -9.69 5.85
C HIS A 14 9.82 -9.01 6.03
N CYS A 15 9.82 -7.86 6.66
CA CYS A 15 8.61 -7.09 6.85
C CYS A 15 8.09 -6.61 5.51
N VAL A 16 8.99 -6.16 4.65
CA VAL A 16 8.61 -5.70 3.33
C VAL A 16 7.92 -6.82 2.57
N ARG A 17 8.51 -8.01 2.63
CA ARG A 17 7.95 -9.13 1.94
C ARG A 17 6.59 -9.53 2.50
N ALA A 18 6.45 -9.49 3.81
CA ALA A 18 5.18 -9.85 4.44
C ALA A 18 4.07 -8.90 3.99
N VAL A 19 4.37 -7.61 3.94
CA VAL A 19 3.38 -6.63 3.51
C VAL A 19 3.05 -6.83 2.05
N PHE A 20 4.05 -7.05 1.22
CA PHE A 20 3.82 -7.26 -0.19
C PHE A 20 2.93 -8.48 -0.41
N THR A 21 3.19 -9.56 0.33
CA THR A 21 2.38 -10.77 0.21
C THR A 21 0.95 -10.52 0.65
N SER A 22 0.75 -9.71 1.68
CA SER A 22 -0.58 -9.39 2.14
C SER A 22 -1.36 -8.58 1.12
N LEU A 23 -0.66 -7.81 0.31
CA LEU A 23 -1.34 -6.99 -0.70
C LEU A 23 -1.64 -7.76 -1.98
N THR A 24 -0.95 -8.86 -2.19
CA THR A 24 -1.10 -9.63 -3.41
C THR A 24 -2.53 -10.02 -3.72
N PRO A 25 -3.32 -10.53 -2.77
CA PRO A 25 -4.69 -10.94 -3.08
C PRO A 25 -5.70 -9.81 -3.17
N VAL A 26 -5.29 -8.59 -2.93
CA VAL A 26 -6.23 -7.47 -2.98
C VAL A 26 -6.55 -7.16 -4.45
N PRO A 27 -7.83 -7.16 -4.81
CA PRO A 27 -8.19 -6.93 -6.22
C PRO A 27 -7.99 -5.48 -6.61
N GLY A 28 -7.70 -5.27 -7.86
CA GLY A 28 -7.56 -3.92 -8.40
C GLY A 28 -6.16 -3.35 -8.34
N ILE A 29 -5.24 -4.02 -7.67
CA ILE A 29 -3.87 -3.53 -7.59
C ILE A 29 -3.13 -3.89 -8.87
N THR A 30 -2.57 -2.90 -9.53
CA THR A 30 -1.79 -3.15 -10.73
C THR A 30 -0.30 -3.16 -10.42
N SER A 31 0.11 -2.49 -9.36
CA SER A 31 1.52 -2.46 -9.01
C SER A 31 1.65 -2.11 -7.54
N ALA A 32 2.62 -2.67 -6.89
CA ALA A 32 2.87 -2.40 -5.48
C ALA A 32 4.36 -2.27 -5.26
N ASP A 33 4.77 -1.16 -4.69
CA ASP A 33 6.16 -0.92 -4.40
C ASP A 33 6.28 -0.74 -2.90
N VAL A 34 6.78 -1.76 -2.22
CA VAL A 34 6.85 -1.74 -0.77
C VAL A 34 8.30 -1.56 -0.34
N SER A 35 8.52 -0.63 0.56
CA SER A 35 9.84 -0.44 1.13
C SER A 35 9.71 -0.37 2.63
N ILE A 36 10.84 -0.29 3.32
CA ILE A 36 10.80 -0.27 4.77
C ILE A 36 10.12 1.00 5.23
N GLY A 37 9.01 0.83 5.93
CA GLY A 37 8.28 1.95 6.49
C GLY A 37 7.29 2.60 5.54
N ALA A 38 7.20 2.16 4.29
CA ALA A 38 6.33 2.82 3.34
C ALA A 38 5.91 1.87 2.22
N ALA A 39 4.81 2.19 1.57
CA ALA A 39 4.35 1.43 0.43
C ALA A 39 3.65 2.36 -0.54
N VAL A 40 3.87 2.14 -1.83
CA VAL A 40 3.19 2.89 -2.87
C VAL A 40 2.41 1.88 -3.70
N ILE A 41 1.11 2.02 -3.72
CA ILE A 41 0.23 1.06 -4.39
C ILE A 41 -0.44 1.73 -5.56
N GLU A 42 -0.30 1.12 -6.73
CA GLU A 42 -0.99 1.61 -7.90
C GLU A 42 -2.18 0.72 -8.15
N HIS A 43 -3.35 1.28 -8.28
CA HIS A 43 -4.56 0.48 -8.42
C HIS A 43 -5.56 1.19 -9.32
N ASP A 44 -6.63 0.49 -9.68
CA ASP A 44 -7.62 1.03 -10.58
C ASP A 44 -8.82 1.65 -9.87
N GLY A 45 -8.71 1.85 -8.57
CA GLY A 45 -9.79 2.46 -7.79
C GLY A 45 -10.53 1.49 -6.91
N ARG A 46 -10.31 0.19 -7.07
CA ARG A 46 -11.00 -0.78 -6.24
C ARG A 46 -10.29 -1.04 -4.92
N ALA A 47 -8.99 -0.82 -4.88
CA ALA A 47 -8.23 -1.03 -3.65
C ALA A 47 -8.25 0.25 -2.85
N THR A 48 -9.26 0.40 -2.02
CA THR A 48 -9.40 1.62 -1.23
C THR A 48 -8.42 1.61 -0.07
N ILE A 49 -8.25 2.76 0.55
CA ILE A 49 -7.35 2.88 1.68
C ILE A 49 -7.75 1.92 2.79
N GLU A 50 -9.04 1.74 3.03
CA GLU A 50 -9.48 0.84 4.07
C GLU A 50 -9.09 -0.60 3.77
N VAL A 51 -9.24 -1.01 2.52
CA VAL A 51 -8.88 -2.37 2.13
C VAL A 51 -7.39 -2.57 2.30
N LEU A 52 -6.60 -1.58 1.91
CA LEU A 52 -5.16 -1.68 2.02
C LEU A 52 -4.71 -1.70 3.48
N ARG A 53 -5.35 -0.90 4.31
CA ARG A 53 -5.01 -0.89 5.73
C ARG A 53 -5.32 -2.22 6.37
N ASP A 54 -6.47 -2.80 6.02
CA ASP A 54 -6.84 -4.10 6.58
C ASP A 54 -5.85 -5.17 6.16
N ALA A 55 -5.45 -5.14 4.90
CA ALA A 55 -4.52 -6.13 4.39
C ALA A 55 -3.18 -6.03 5.12
N ILE A 56 -2.71 -4.81 5.35
CA ILE A 56 -1.44 -4.61 6.03
C ILE A 56 -1.57 -4.97 7.51
N ALA A 57 -2.71 -4.68 8.11
CA ALA A 57 -2.92 -5.00 9.51
C ALA A 57 -2.87 -6.49 9.75
N GLU A 58 -3.27 -7.28 8.75
CA GLU A 58 -3.21 -8.73 8.89
C GLU A 58 -1.79 -9.22 8.99
N SER A 59 -0.84 -8.48 8.46
CA SER A 59 0.57 -8.86 8.59
C SER A 59 1.14 -8.48 9.94
N GLY A 60 0.39 -7.78 10.75
CA GLY A 60 0.87 -7.36 12.05
C GLY A 60 1.47 -5.97 12.07
N TYR A 61 1.32 -5.20 10.99
CA TYR A 61 1.85 -3.86 10.93
C TYR A 61 0.73 -2.85 10.94
N ARG A 62 1.06 -1.60 11.09
CA ARG A 62 0.06 -0.58 11.22
C ARG A 62 0.33 0.56 10.24
N VAL A 63 -0.71 1.01 9.57
CA VAL A 63 -0.59 2.14 8.66
C VAL A 63 -0.85 3.41 9.48
N THR A 64 0.13 4.30 9.50
CA THR A 64 0.01 5.54 10.26
C THR A 64 -0.43 6.70 9.41
N VAL A 65 -0.08 6.69 8.12
CA VAL A 65 -0.47 7.75 7.21
C VAL A 65 -0.91 7.11 5.91
N ALA A 66 -2.03 7.50 5.39
CA ALA A 66 -2.51 7.00 4.11
C ALA A 66 -2.87 8.21 3.25
N ASP A 67 -2.28 8.28 2.06
CA ASP A 67 -2.47 9.41 1.18
C ASP A 67 -2.80 8.87 -0.20
N GLU A 68 -3.98 9.18 -0.71
CA GLU A 68 -4.40 8.70 -1.99
C GLU A 68 -4.30 9.80 -3.03
N GLU A 69 -3.49 9.56 -4.07
CA GLU A 69 -3.29 10.52 -5.08
C GLU A 69 -4.05 10.11 -6.32
N ARG A 70 -5.01 10.92 -6.79
CA ARG A 70 -5.71 10.62 -7.95
C ARG A 70 -4.85 10.96 -9.09
N ARG A 71 -4.65 10.04 -9.97
CA ARG A 71 -3.77 10.28 -11.03
C ARG A 71 -4.35 11.19 -11.96
N ARG A 72 -3.89 12.27 -12.23
CA ARG A 72 -4.38 13.09 -13.16
C ARG A 72 -3.33 13.50 -14.01
N LEU A 73 -3.58 13.62 -15.23
CA LEU A 73 -2.62 14.02 -16.15
C LEU A 73 -2.41 15.42 -15.99
N PRO A 74 -1.33 15.78 -15.90
CA PRO A 74 -1.04 17.13 -15.75
C PRO A 74 -1.23 17.82 -17.02
N ILE A 75 -1.37 17.79 -17.64
CA ILE A 75 -1.45 18.43 -18.53
C ILE A 75 -1.19 19.15 -18.76
N VAL A 76 -0.90 19.40 -18.77
CA VAL A 76 -0.75 20.03 -18.92
C VAL A 76 -0.61 20.33 -19.23
#